data_83a1b9570c25ec6b4014d7f62acd1142
#
_entry.id   83a1b9570c25ec6b4014d7f62acd1142
#
_cell.length_a   1.000
_cell.length_b   1.000
_cell.length_c   1.000
_cell.angle_alpha   90.00
_cell.angle_beta   90.00
_cell.angle_gamma   90.00
#
_symmetry.space_group_name_H-M   'P 1'
#
loop_
_entity.id
_entity.type
_entity.pdbx_description
1 polymer ?
#
loop_
_entity_poly.entity_id
_entity_poly.type
_entity_poly.pdbx_seq_one_letter_code
_entity_poly.pdbx_strand_id
1 'polypeptide(L)'
;EFFKSDGGDRDSLKVKAGGSLFPASKTSVLNQDHYLSMDGRKVFKSAVSAMTEAGTKILQRNNISGDQVDYLLAHQANERIIESVAEKMKLHANKVLKNIAFYGNTTAATIPLLLSDFENKFKKGDKIIFAAFGGGYTWGAAYYI
;
A
#
# COMPACT_ATOMS: atom_id res chain seq x y z
N GLU A 1 -1.07 -9.49 12.36
CA GLU A 1 -1.19 -9.24 10.92
C GLU A 1 -2.61 -9.46 10.41
N PHE A 2 -2.94 -8.84 9.29
CA PHE A 2 -4.19 -9.00 8.55
C PHE A 2 -3.89 -8.92 7.06
N PHE A 3 -4.28 -9.94 6.30
CA PHE A 3 -4.13 -9.98 4.84
C PHE A 3 -5.44 -10.40 4.19
N LYS A 4 -5.70 -9.85 2.99
CA LYS A 4 -6.91 -10.15 2.22
C LYS A 4 -6.66 -9.96 0.72
N SER A 5 -7.41 -10.68 -0.11
CA SER A 5 -7.40 -10.53 -1.58
C SER A 5 -8.83 -10.53 -2.10
N ASP A 6 -9.03 -9.78 -3.19
CA ASP A 6 -10.28 -9.75 -3.95
C ASP A 6 -9.97 -9.67 -5.45
N GLY A 7 -10.34 -10.66 -6.21
CA GLY A 7 -10.14 -10.73 -7.66
C GLY A 7 -11.25 -10.07 -8.50
N GLY A 8 -12.29 -9.54 -7.86
CA GLY A 8 -13.44 -8.95 -8.56
C GLY A 8 -13.09 -7.76 -9.46
N ASP A 9 -12.07 -6.99 -9.07
CA ASP A 9 -11.62 -5.78 -9.78
C ASP A 9 -10.25 -5.90 -10.45
N ARG A 10 -9.80 -7.12 -10.75
CA ARG A 10 -8.48 -7.41 -11.36
C ARG A 10 -8.18 -6.59 -12.62
N ASP A 11 -9.20 -6.15 -13.33
CA ASP A 11 -9.04 -5.37 -14.57
C ASP A 11 -8.70 -3.89 -14.34
N SER A 12 -8.85 -3.40 -13.11
CA SER A 12 -8.59 -2.00 -12.77
C SER A 12 -7.11 -1.67 -12.54
N LEU A 13 -6.26 -2.69 -12.34
CA LEU A 13 -4.81 -2.53 -12.16
C LEU A 13 -4.11 -3.79 -12.65
N LYS A 14 -3.58 -3.76 -13.88
CA LYS A 14 -2.97 -4.94 -14.50
C LYS A 14 -1.97 -4.59 -15.60
N VAL A 15 -1.14 -5.55 -15.94
CA VAL A 15 -0.47 -5.66 -17.25
C VAL A 15 -1.22 -6.70 -18.06
N LYS A 16 -1.73 -6.32 -19.23
CA LYS A 16 -2.66 -7.16 -20.01
C LYS A 16 -1.96 -8.35 -20.67
N ALA A 17 -0.77 -8.14 -21.23
CA ALA A 17 -0.04 -9.16 -21.97
C ALA A 17 1.30 -9.53 -21.32
N GLY A 18 1.81 -10.70 -21.66
CA GLY A 18 3.08 -11.25 -21.17
C GLY A 18 2.93 -12.40 -20.18
N GLY A 19 1.69 -12.72 -19.77
CA GLY A 19 1.39 -13.90 -18.93
C GLY A 19 0.82 -15.07 -19.73
N SER A 20 0.50 -16.16 -19.05
CA SER A 20 -0.02 -17.39 -19.67
C SER A 20 -1.40 -17.23 -20.32
N LEU A 21 -2.25 -16.36 -19.76
CA LEU A 21 -3.57 -16.07 -20.31
C LEU A 21 -3.50 -15.28 -21.64
N PHE A 22 -2.54 -14.39 -21.76
CA PHE A 22 -2.33 -13.54 -22.92
C PHE A 22 -0.82 -13.42 -23.22
N PRO A 23 -0.23 -14.43 -23.88
CA PRO A 23 1.20 -14.46 -24.16
C PRO A 23 1.70 -13.27 -24.98
N ALA A 24 2.98 -12.96 -24.85
CA ALA A 24 3.63 -11.93 -25.64
C ALA A 24 3.57 -12.26 -27.14
N SER A 25 3.27 -11.26 -27.97
CA SER A 25 3.22 -11.37 -29.43
C SER A 25 3.60 -10.04 -30.08
N LYS A 26 3.86 -10.05 -31.38
CA LYS A 26 4.07 -8.81 -32.15
C LYS A 26 2.87 -7.86 -31.99
N THR A 27 1.66 -8.38 -32.04
CA THR A 27 0.43 -7.60 -31.88
C THR A 27 0.32 -6.99 -30.49
N SER A 28 0.59 -7.76 -29.42
CA SER A 28 0.52 -7.23 -28.05
C SER A 28 1.56 -6.15 -27.78
N VAL A 29 2.74 -6.22 -28.42
CA VAL A 29 3.75 -5.15 -28.34
C VAL A 29 3.28 -3.90 -29.07
N LEU A 30 2.77 -4.03 -30.31
CA LEU A 30 2.24 -2.91 -31.10
C LEU A 30 1.07 -2.22 -30.38
N ASN A 31 0.22 -2.97 -29.71
CA ASN A 31 -0.91 -2.46 -28.92
C ASN A 31 -0.50 -1.89 -27.56
N GLN A 32 0.78 -1.95 -27.20
CA GLN A 32 1.27 -1.53 -25.89
C GLN A 32 0.64 -2.30 -24.71
N ASP A 33 0.19 -3.51 -24.92
CA ASP A 33 -0.48 -4.35 -23.91
C ASP A 33 0.45 -4.81 -22.78
N HIS A 34 1.76 -4.53 -22.89
CA HIS A 34 2.80 -4.78 -21.86
C HIS A 34 2.96 -3.63 -20.86
N TYR A 35 2.31 -2.50 -21.08
CA TYR A 35 2.32 -1.39 -20.12
C TYR A 35 1.29 -1.61 -19.02
N LEU A 36 1.58 -1.01 -17.87
CA LEU A 36 0.64 -0.99 -16.75
C LEU A 36 -0.61 -0.20 -17.15
N SER A 37 -1.77 -0.84 -17.05
CA SER A 37 -3.09 -0.24 -17.22
C SER A 37 -3.74 -0.03 -15.86
N MET A 38 -4.26 1.17 -15.60
CA MET A 38 -4.83 1.50 -14.29
C MET A 38 -6.04 2.44 -14.43
N ASP A 39 -7.16 2.05 -13.81
CA ASP A 39 -8.24 2.99 -13.47
C ASP A 39 -7.88 3.71 -12.17
N GLY A 40 -7.24 4.88 -12.29
CA GLY A 40 -6.71 5.60 -11.13
C GLY A 40 -7.77 5.98 -10.11
N ARG A 41 -9.01 6.30 -10.52
CA ARG A 41 -10.10 6.63 -9.59
C ARG A 41 -10.54 5.42 -8.79
N LYS A 42 -10.70 4.28 -9.44
CA LYS A 42 -11.13 3.03 -8.83
C LYS A 42 -10.06 2.49 -7.90
N VAL A 43 -8.81 2.46 -8.36
CA VAL A 43 -7.64 2.05 -7.57
C VAL A 43 -7.49 2.92 -6.31
N PHE A 44 -7.61 4.24 -6.44
CA PHE A 44 -7.55 5.16 -5.30
C PHE A 44 -8.60 4.81 -4.24
N LYS A 45 -9.88 4.68 -4.63
CA LYS A 45 -10.98 4.36 -3.69
C LYS A 45 -10.75 3.02 -3.00
N SER A 46 -10.38 2.00 -3.78
CA SER A 46 -10.13 0.65 -3.27
C SER A 46 -8.93 0.62 -2.32
N ALA A 47 -7.81 1.27 -2.68
CA ALA A 47 -6.62 1.33 -1.84
C ALA A 47 -6.89 2.00 -0.49
N VAL A 48 -7.54 3.17 -0.50
CA VAL A 48 -7.88 3.89 0.74
C VAL A 48 -8.80 3.04 1.62
N SER A 49 -9.84 2.42 1.05
CA SER A 49 -10.78 1.59 1.81
C SER A 49 -10.10 0.35 2.39
N ALA A 50 -9.36 -0.38 1.56
CA ALA A 50 -8.73 -1.66 1.91
C ALA A 50 -7.60 -1.49 2.94
N MET A 51 -6.72 -0.51 2.76
CA MET A 51 -5.64 -0.22 3.71
C MET A 51 -6.20 0.28 5.06
N THR A 52 -7.26 1.11 5.03
CA THR A 52 -7.95 1.55 6.26
C THR A 52 -8.61 0.36 6.97
N GLU A 53 -9.28 -0.54 6.23
CA GLU A 53 -9.84 -1.77 6.80
C GLU A 53 -8.76 -2.58 7.51
N ALA A 54 -7.66 -2.86 6.81
CA ALA A 54 -6.57 -3.66 7.36
C ALA A 54 -5.95 -3.02 8.61
N GLY A 55 -5.61 -1.73 8.54
CA GLY A 55 -5.05 -0.99 9.67
C GLY A 55 -5.99 -0.94 10.86
N THR A 56 -7.28 -0.64 10.66
CA THR A 56 -8.28 -0.62 11.72
C THR A 56 -8.45 -1.99 12.38
N LYS A 57 -8.46 -3.08 11.60
CA LYS A 57 -8.50 -4.45 12.13
C LYS A 57 -7.31 -4.75 13.02
N ILE A 58 -6.11 -4.31 12.64
CA ILE A 58 -4.91 -4.47 13.44
C ILE A 58 -4.99 -3.68 14.75
N LEU A 59 -5.43 -2.41 14.69
CA LEU A 59 -5.63 -1.60 15.89
C LEU A 59 -6.61 -2.27 16.87
N GLN A 60 -7.76 -2.73 16.37
CA GLN A 60 -8.77 -3.42 17.18
C GLN A 60 -8.24 -4.71 17.82
N ARG A 61 -7.51 -5.55 17.06
CA ARG A 61 -6.94 -6.80 17.59
C ARG A 61 -5.93 -6.60 18.70
N ASN A 62 -5.24 -5.47 18.70
CA ASN A 62 -4.21 -5.13 19.69
C ASN A 62 -4.74 -4.20 20.79
N ASN A 63 -6.04 -3.87 20.80
CA ASN A 63 -6.68 -2.95 21.75
C ASN A 63 -5.95 -1.60 21.85
N ILE A 64 -5.52 -1.06 20.70
CA ILE A 64 -4.88 0.25 20.58
C ILE A 64 -5.69 1.17 19.66
N SER A 65 -5.59 2.46 19.91
CA SER A 65 -6.17 3.52 19.08
C SER A 65 -5.08 4.14 18.16
N GLY A 66 -5.50 4.88 17.14
CA GLY A 66 -4.57 5.50 16.19
C GLY A 66 -3.61 6.49 16.84
N ASP A 67 -4.03 7.20 17.88
CA ASP A 67 -3.18 8.13 18.65
C ASP A 67 -2.06 7.42 19.42
N GLN A 68 -2.21 6.13 19.72
CA GLN A 68 -1.20 5.31 20.38
C GLN A 68 -0.17 4.68 19.43
N VAL A 69 -0.40 4.75 18.12
CA VAL A 69 0.58 4.34 17.10
C VAL A 69 1.69 5.38 17.04
N ASP A 70 2.94 4.95 16.96
CA ASP A 70 4.08 5.85 16.84
C ASP A 70 4.40 6.14 15.37
N TYR A 71 4.34 5.12 14.49
CA TYR A 71 4.62 5.29 13.06
C TYR A 71 3.71 4.46 12.16
N LEU A 72 3.28 5.07 11.04
CA LEU A 72 2.68 4.40 9.90
C LEU A 72 3.68 4.33 8.76
N LEU A 73 4.04 3.13 8.34
CA LEU A 73 4.84 2.84 7.16
C LEU A 73 3.93 2.22 6.08
N ALA A 74 3.30 3.07 5.30
CA ALA A 74 2.42 2.64 4.21
C ALA A 74 3.20 2.46 2.91
N HIS A 75 2.71 1.58 2.04
CA HIS A 75 3.20 1.48 0.66
C HIS A 75 3.15 2.84 -0.05
N GLN A 76 4.28 3.25 -0.62
CA GLN A 76 4.50 4.58 -1.21
C GLN A 76 4.01 4.63 -2.67
N ALA A 77 2.74 4.32 -2.91
CA ALA A 77 2.15 4.36 -4.25
C ALA A 77 1.67 5.75 -4.67
N ASN A 78 1.10 6.49 -3.72
CA ASN A 78 0.51 7.81 -3.94
C ASN A 78 0.36 8.53 -2.60
N GLU A 79 0.90 9.74 -2.48
CA GLU A 79 0.86 10.51 -1.23
C GLU A 79 -0.56 10.75 -0.71
N ARG A 80 -1.51 11.06 -1.61
CA ARG A 80 -2.92 11.27 -1.23
C ARG A 80 -3.58 10.01 -0.67
N ILE A 81 -3.19 8.81 -1.13
CA ILE A 81 -3.66 7.55 -0.54
C ILE A 81 -3.13 7.42 0.89
N ILE A 82 -1.85 7.65 1.09
CA ILE A 82 -1.20 7.54 2.41
C ILE A 82 -1.87 8.48 3.41
N GLU A 83 -2.07 9.75 3.03
CA GLU A 83 -2.72 10.76 3.86
C GLU A 83 -4.17 10.39 4.20
N SER A 84 -4.95 9.96 3.19
CA SER A 84 -6.34 9.53 3.40
C SER A 84 -6.46 8.31 4.32
N VAL A 85 -5.53 7.37 4.23
CA VAL A 85 -5.47 6.20 5.14
C VAL A 85 -5.16 6.65 6.57
N ALA A 86 -4.16 7.50 6.74
CA ALA A 86 -3.74 8.02 8.05
C ALA A 86 -4.88 8.79 8.73
N GLU A 87 -5.56 9.68 8.00
CA GLU A 87 -6.71 10.43 8.49
C GLU A 87 -7.85 9.50 8.97
N LYS A 88 -8.22 8.51 8.14
CA LYS A 88 -9.27 7.54 8.49
C LYS A 88 -8.90 6.65 9.68
N MET A 89 -7.62 6.36 9.87
CA MET A 89 -7.10 5.64 11.04
C MET A 89 -6.90 6.56 12.25
N LYS A 90 -7.16 7.87 12.15
CA LYS A 90 -6.97 8.89 13.19
C LYS A 90 -5.51 9.00 13.65
N LEU A 91 -4.58 8.90 12.71
CA LEU A 91 -3.16 9.09 12.95
C LEU A 91 -2.77 10.56 12.71
N HIS A 92 -1.93 11.12 13.57
CA HIS A 92 -1.36 12.44 13.34
C HIS A 92 -0.37 12.41 12.16
N ALA A 93 -0.34 13.47 11.35
CA ALA A 93 0.50 13.56 10.15
C ALA A 93 2.01 13.35 10.42
N ASN A 94 2.51 13.79 11.58
CA ASN A 94 3.92 13.63 11.98
C ASN A 94 4.32 12.16 12.26
N LYS A 95 3.36 11.26 12.37
CA LYS A 95 3.56 9.82 12.57
C LYS A 95 3.58 9.04 11.24
N VAL A 96 3.28 9.71 10.13
CA VAL A 96 3.20 9.11 8.80
C VAL A 96 4.53 9.31 8.09
N LEU A 97 5.31 8.24 7.94
CA LEU A 97 6.59 8.32 7.26
C LEU A 97 6.39 8.28 5.74
N LYS A 98 7.04 9.22 5.04
CA LYS A 98 6.92 9.37 3.59
C LYS A 98 8.29 9.64 2.98
N ASN A 99 8.61 8.93 1.89
CA ASN A 99 9.78 9.16 1.06
C ASN A 99 9.45 9.09 -0.45
N ILE A 100 8.16 9.02 -0.78
CA ILE A 100 7.66 8.94 -2.16
C ILE A 100 8.15 10.10 -3.05
N ALA A 101 8.35 11.29 -2.49
CA ALA A 101 8.85 12.44 -3.22
C ALA A 101 10.27 12.23 -3.79
N PHE A 102 11.07 11.35 -3.17
CA PHE A 102 12.44 11.06 -3.59
C PHE A 102 12.53 9.83 -4.51
N TYR A 103 11.74 8.79 -4.24
CA TYR A 103 11.88 7.50 -4.92
C TYR A 103 10.71 7.14 -5.84
N GLY A 104 9.57 7.83 -5.71
CA GLY A 104 8.34 7.42 -6.38
C GLY A 104 7.81 6.08 -5.84
N ASN A 105 7.06 5.36 -6.69
CA ASN A 105 6.55 4.03 -6.36
C ASN A 105 7.59 2.96 -6.72
N THR A 106 8.28 2.44 -5.74
CA THR A 106 9.29 1.37 -5.87
C THR A 106 8.72 -0.02 -5.62
N THR A 107 7.41 -0.20 -5.79
CA THR A 107 6.71 -1.49 -5.66
C THR A 107 6.97 -2.17 -4.28
N ALA A 108 7.47 -3.39 -4.25
CA ALA A 108 7.75 -4.13 -3.00
C ALA A 108 8.86 -3.50 -2.15
N ALA A 109 9.75 -2.70 -2.73
CA ALA A 109 10.85 -2.05 -2.01
C ALA A 109 10.40 -0.82 -1.19
N THR A 110 9.16 -0.35 -1.31
CA THR A 110 8.72 0.90 -0.66
C THR A 110 8.80 0.86 0.86
N ILE A 111 8.35 -0.22 1.50
CA ILE A 111 8.42 -0.37 2.95
C ILE A 111 9.86 -0.60 3.43
N PRO A 112 10.67 -1.49 2.82
CA PRO A 112 12.10 -1.60 3.15
C PRO A 112 12.87 -0.28 3.03
N LEU A 113 12.61 0.52 2.01
CA LEU A 113 13.23 1.84 1.87
C LEU A 113 12.81 2.82 2.97
N LEU A 114 11.53 2.82 3.38
CA LEU A 114 11.10 3.60 4.54
C LEU A 114 11.82 3.17 5.81
N LEU A 115 11.96 1.86 6.04
CA LEU A 115 12.68 1.36 7.22
C LEU A 115 14.13 1.83 7.21
N SER A 116 14.82 1.76 6.06
CA SER A 116 16.20 2.20 5.92
C SER A 116 16.36 3.71 6.11
N ASP A 117 15.53 4.52 5.44
CA ASP A 117 15.62 5.98 5.50
C ASP A 117 15.34 6.56 6.89
N PHE A 118 14.52 5.87 7.66
CA PHE A 118 14.07 6.32 8.97
C PHE A 118 14.58 5.47 10.14
N GLU A 119 15.55 4.56 9.92
CA GLU A 119 16.05 3.63 10.95
C GLU A 119 16.43 4.32 12.26
N ASN A 120 17.05 5.51 12.18
CA ASN A 120 17.49 6.29 13.33
C ASN A 120 16.33 6.91 14.15
N LYS A 121 15.10 6.87 13.65
CA LYS A 121 13.92 7.36 14.36
C LYS A 121 13.31 6.31 15.28
N PHE A 122 13.46 5.03 14.93
CA PHE A 122 12.80 3.95 15.63
C PHE A 122 13.50 3.62 16.97
N LYS A 123 12.69 3.36 17.97
CA LYS A 123 13.14 2.95 19.31
C LYS A 123 12.46 1.66 19.71
N LYS A 124 13.11 0.89 20.55
CA LYS A 124 12.50 -0.30 21.16
C LYS A 124 11.20 0.08 21.90
N GLY A 125 10.13 -0.58 21.56
CA GLY A 125 8.80 -0.33 22.11
C GLY A 125 7.91 0.58 21.27
N ASP A 126 8.43 1.16 20.17
CA ASP A 126 7.60 1.92 19.23
C ASP A 126 6.56 1.01 18.57
N LYS A 127 5.35 1.52 18.50
CA LYS A 127 4.19 0.84 17.88
C LYS A 127 4.11 1.22 16.42
N ILE A 128 4.50 0.31 15.56
CA ILE A 128 4.61 0.53 14.10
C ILE A 128 3.51 -0.23 13.38
N ILE A 129 2.79 0.46 12.49
CA ILE A 129 1.84 -0.15 11.56
C ILE A 129 2.45 -0.15 10.15
N PHE A 130 2.54 -1.31 9.55
CA PHE A 130 2.79 -1.47 8.12
C PHE A 130 1.47 -1.65 7.40
N ALA A 131 1.28 -0.99 6.25
CA ALA A 131 0.08 -1.16 5.43
C ALA A 131 0.41 -1.10 3.95
N ALA A 132 -0.13 -2.03 3.17
CA ALA A 132 0.09 -2.10 1.73
C ALA A 132 -1.17 -2.50 0.98
N PHE A 133 -1.21 -2.09 -0.29
CA PHE A 133 -2.24 -2.45 -1.27
C PHE A 133 -1.59 -2.58 -2.65
N GLY A 134 -2.05 -3.52 -3.44
CA GLY A 134 -1.53 -3.75 -4.79
C GLY A 134 -2.54 -4.44 -5.70
N GLY A 135 -2.07 -4.73 -6.92
CA GLY A 135 -2.85 -5.45 -7.91
C GLY A 135 -3.36 -6.78 -7.38
N GLY A 136 -4.52 -7.16 -7.86
CA GLY A 136 -5.19 -8.35 -7.42
C GLY A 136 -6.71 -8.16 -7.31
N TYR A 137 -7.31 -7.39 -6.40
CA TYR A 137 -6.52 -6.63 -5.41
C TYR A 137 -6.01 -7.51 -4.27
N THR A 138 -4.89 -7.12 -3.72
CA THR A 138 -4.35 -7.72 -2.49
C THR A 138 -3.92 -6.62 -1.54
N TRP A 139 -4.24 -6.74 -0.26
CA TRP A 139 -3.89 -5.76 0.76
C TRP A 139 -3.63 -6.39 2.11
N GLY A 140 -2.96 -5.67 2.95
CA GLY A 140 -2.73 -6.11 4.30
C GLY A 140 -2.12 -5.05 5.20
N ALA A 141 -2.10 -5.37 6.48
CA ALA A 141 -1.41 -4.62 7.50
C ALA A 141 -0.74 -5.57 8.51
N ALA A 142 0.33 -5.08 9.10
CA ALA A 142 1.01 -5.75 10.20
C ALA A 142 1.29 -4.73 11.31
N TYR A 143 1.29 -5.19 12.55
CA TYR A 143 1.68 -4.44 13.73
C TYR A 143 2.97 -5.00 14.29
N TYR A 144 3.88 -4.12 14.65
CA TYR A 144 5.19 -4.43 15.21
C TYR A 144 5.48 -3.53 16.43
N ILE A 145 6.17 -4.09 17.42
CA ILE A 145 6.64 -3.38 18.61
C ILE A 145 8.12 -3.63 18.79
#